data_d722df3c9a538a2830acdec1ae291a42
#
_entry.id   d722df3c9a538a2830acdec1ae291a42
#
_cell.length_a   1.000
_cell.length_b   1.000
_cell.length_c   1.000
_cell.angle_alpha   90.00
_cell.angle_beta   90.00
_cell.angle_gamma   90.00
#
_symmetry.space_group_name_H-M   'P 1'
#
loop_
_entity.id
_entity.type
_entity.pdbx_description
1 polymer ?
#
loop_
_entity_poly.entity_id
_entity_poly.type
_entity_poly.pdbx_seq_one_letter_code
_entity_poly.pdbx_strand_id
1 'polypeptide(L)'
;RDVLGSRGLGDVYKRQTETGAGQWGTALSMACSYFDLDCKVYMVKVSYEQKPFRREVMRTYGASVTPSPSETTEIGRQILKEFPGTTGSLGCAISEAVETATTTEGYRYVLGSVLNQVLLHQSVIGLESKIAMDKYGIKPDMIIGCAGGGSNLGGLIAPFMGEKLRGEADYEFIAVEPASCPSLTRGRYVYDFCDTGKVCPLAKMYTLG
;
A
#
# COMPACT_ATOMS: atom_id res chain seq x y z
N ARG A 1 2.81 11.53 16.69
CA ARG A 1 2.88 11.11 18.09
C ARG A 1 2.05 9.86 18.23
N ASP A 2 2.72 8.74 18.20
CA ASP A 2 2.31 7.55 18.86
C ASP A 2 1.04 6.85 18.41
N VAL A 3 1.16 6.19 17.32
CA VAL A 3 0.28 5.07 17.01
C VAL A 3 0.35 4.00 18.12
N LEU A 4 1.43 4.02 18.87
CA LEU A 4 1.72 3.11 19.98
C LEU A 4 1.74 3.85 21.32
N GLY A 5 1.08 5.01 21.42
CA GLY A 5 1.12 5.87 22.61
C GLY A 5 1.28 5.13 23.91
N SER A 6 1.55 5.85 24.97
CA SER A 6 1.80 5.37 26.33
C SER A 6 0.80 4.33 26.89
N ARG A 7 -0.26 4.02 26.14
CA ARG A 7 -1.29 3.02 26.49
C ARG A 7 -1.08 1.63 25.86
N GLY A 8 -0.03 1.47 25.03
CA GLY A 8 0.24 0.18 24.37
C GLY A 8 -0.79 -0.24 23.34
N LEU A 9 -0.67 -1.45 22.82
CA LEU A 9 -1.61 -2.03 21.86
C LEU A 9 -2.97 -2.37 22.47
N GLY A 10 -3.09 -2.42 23.79
CA GLY A 10 -4.27 -2.86 24.52
C GLY A 10 -5.54 -2.03 24.31
N ASP A 11 -5.40 -0.75 23.92
CA ASP A 11 -6.53 0.16 23.76
C ASP A 11 -6.98 0.33 22.31
N VAL A 12 -6.39 -0.41 21.37
CA VAL A 12 -6.69 -0.29 19.94
C VAL A 12 -7.01 -1.64 19.35
N TYR A 13 -8.29 -1.92 19.20
CA TYR A 13 -8.81 -3.20 18.71
C TYR A 13 -9.13 -3.19 17.22
N LYS A 14 -9.05 -2.05 16.55
CA LYS A 14 -9.53 -1.88 15.17
C LYS A 14 -8.45 -1.32 14.28
N ARG A 15 -8.26 -1.94 13.12
CA ARG A 15 -7.39 -1.48 12.06
C ARG A 15 -8.18 -1.25 10.79
N GLN A 16 -7.85 -0.24 10.04
CA GLN A 16 -8.36 -0.07 8.70
C GLN A 16 -7.25 0.33 7.74
N THR A 17 -7.50 0.02 6.48
CA THR A 17 -6.57 0.31 5.42
C THR A 17 -7.30 0.45 4.10
N GLU A 18 -6.58 0.98 3.13
CA GLU A 18 -6.90 0.89 1.71
C GLU A 18 -6.24 -0.34 1.09
N THR A 19 -6.76 -0.76 -0.04
CA THR A 19 -6.06 -1.72 -0.90
C THR A 19 -6.47 -1.50 -2.36
N GLY A 20 -5.50 -1.52 -3.26
CA GLY A 20 -5.75 -1.48 -4.70
C GLY A 20 -6.33 -2.80 -5.17
N ALA A 21 -5.46 -3.69 -5.59
CA ALA A 21 -5.84 -5.01 -6.11
C ALA A 21 -6.13 -6.08 -5.03
N GLY A 22 -6.05 -5.74 -3.74
CA GLY A 22 -6.39 -6.61 -2.61
C GLY A 22 -5.21 -7.31 -1.93
N GLN A 23 -3.98 -7.13 -2.39
CA GLN A 23 -2.81 -7.81 -1.81
C GLN A 23 -2.50 -7.31 -0.40
N TRP A 24 -2.41 -6.00 -0.22
CA TRP A 24 -2.16 -5.40 1.08
C TRP A 24 -3.31 -5.66 2.06
N GLY A 25 -4.56 -5.48 1.60
CA GLY A 25 -5.74 -5.80 2.42
C GLY A 25 -5.75 -7.24 2.92
N THR A 26 -5.36 -8.20 2.08
CA THR A 26 -5.22 -9.61 2.47
C THR A 26 -4.15 -9.81 3.53
N ALA A 27 -2.97 -9.22 3.34
CA ALA A 27 -1.87 -9.34 4.30
C ALA A 27 -2.23 -8.74 5.67
N LEU A 28 -2.86 -7.55 5.68
CA LEU A 28 -3.30 -6.93 6.91
C LEU A 28 -4.43 -7.71 7.59
N SER A 29 -5.40 -8.22 6.81
CA SER A 29 -6.49 -9.04 7.35
C SER A 29 -5.96 -10.28 8.06
N MET A 30 -4.99 -10.96 7.46
CA MET A 30 -4.31 -12.11 8.06
C MET A 30 -3.57 -11.71 9.35
N ALA A 31 -2.81 -10.62 9.32
CA ALA A 31 -2.10 -10.12 10.50
C ALA A 31 -3.08 -9.76 11.63
N CYS A 32 -4.17 -9.07 11.32
CA CYS A 32 -5.21 -8.72 12.30
C CYS A 32 -5.85 -9.98 12.93
N SER A 33 -6.08 -11.02 12.14
CA SER A 33 -6.57 -12.31 12.64
C SER A 33 -5.62 -12.96 13.66
N TYR A 34 -4.29 -12.85 13.47
CA TYR A 34 -3.32 -13.38 14.43
C TYR A 34 -3.26 -12.60 15.75
N PHE A 35 -3.60 -11.32 15.72
CA PHE A 35 -3.55 -10.44 16.89
C PHE A 35 -4.92 -10.12 17.49
N ASP A 36 -5.97 -10.82 17.07
CA ASP A 36 -7.35 -10.61 17.51
C ASP A 36 -7.80 -9.14 17.37
N LEU A 37 -7.53 -8.57 16.19
CA LEU A 37 -7.87 -7.19 15.85
C LEU A 37 -8.92 -7.15 14.76
N ASP A 38 -9.93 -6.31 14.94
CA ASP A 38 -10.89 -6.01 13.87
C ASP A 38 -10.19 -5.34 12.70
N CYS A 39 -10.53 -5.77 11.49
CA CYS A 39 -9.97 -5.21 10.26
C CYS A 39 -11.07 -4.69 9.33
N LYS A 40 -10.94 -3.44 8.89
CA LYS A 40 -11.79 -2.84 7.84
C LYS A 40 -10.93 -2.45 6.65
N VAL A 41 -11.31 -2.90 5.46
CA VAL A 41 -10.57 -2.66 4.23
C VAL A 41 -11.44 -1.93 3.22
N TYR A 42 -10.94 -0.80 2.71
CA TYR A 42 -11.49 -0.11 1.55
C TYR A 42 -10.75 -0.58 0.31
N MET A 43 -11.43 -1.31 -0.57
CA MET A 43 -10.85 -1.88 -1.78
C MET A 43 -11.30 -1.11 -3.02
N VAL A 44 -10.39 -0.75 -3.90
CA VAL A 44 -10.72 -0.08 -5.17
C VAL A 44 -11.84 -0.83 -5.89
N LYS A 45 -12.93 -0.14 -6.23
CA LYS A 45 -14.20 -0.73 -6.70
C LYS A 45 -14.01 -1.68 -7.89
N VAL A 46 -13.28 -1.27 -8.92
CA VAL A 46 -13.02 -2.14 -10.08
C VAL A 46 -12.33 -3.44 -9.69
N SER A 47 -11.37 -3.37 -8.76
CA SER A 47 -10.67 -4.57 -8.26
C SER A 47 -11.55 -5.42 -7.36
N TYR A 48 -12.43 -4.82 -6.58
CA TYR A 48 -13.41 -5.51 -5.75
C TYR A 48 -14.36 -6.38 -6.58
N GLU A 49 -14.74 -5.88 -7.76
CA GLU A 49 -15.61 -6.59 -8.70
C GLU A 49 -14.85 -7.66 -9.50
N GLN A 50 -13.67 -7.33 -10.03
CA GLN A 50 -12.88 -8.22 -10.88
C GLN A 50 -12.13 -9.32 -10.13
N LYS A 51 -11.89 -9.16 -8.83
CA LYS A 51 -11.07 -10.08 -8.02
C LYS A 51 -11.85 -10.60 -6.80
N PRO A 52 -12.98 -11.29 -6.99
CA PRO A 52 -13.86 -11.73 -5.90
C PRO A 52 -13.13 -12.63 -4.89
N PHE A 53 -12.22 -13.50 -5.34
CA PHE A 53 -11.48 -14.39 -4.46
C PHE A 53 -10.64 -13.65 -3.42
N ARG A 54 -10.02 -12.51 -3.78
CA ARG A 54 -9.25 -11.71 -2.80
C ARG A 54 -10.14 -11.14 -1.72
N ARG A 55 -11.32 -10.67 -2.09
CA ARG A 55 -12.34 -10.21 -1.15
C ARG A 55 -12.77 -11.32 -0.20
N GLU A 56 -13.02 -12.52 -0.71
CA GLU A 56 -13.43 -13.65 0.12
C GLU A 56 -12.30 -14.13 1.05
N VAL A 57 -11.04 -14.11 0.61
CA VAL A 57 -9.88 -14.40 1.47
C VAL A 57 -9.79 -13.40 2.62
N MET A 58 -9.94 -12.09 2.36
CA MET A 58 -9.96 -11.09 3.43
C MET A 58 -11.08 -11.33 4.44
N ARG A 59 -12.28 -11.68 3.95
CA ARG A 59 -13.43 -12.03 4.79
C ARG A 59 -13.21 -13.30 5.62
N THR A 60 -12.54 -14.29 5.05
CA THR A 60 -12.15 -15.53 5.77
C THR A 60 -11.26 -15.23 6.97
N TYR A 61 -10.40 -14.20 6.86
CA TYR A 61 -9.61 -13.69 7.99
C TYR A 61 -10.38 -12.74 8.92
N GLY A 62 -11.70 -12.60 8.74
CA GLY A 62 -12.54 -11.78 9.61
C GLY A 62 -12.62 -10.29 9.21
N ALA A 63 -12.00 -9.87 8.12
CA ALA A 63 -12.06 -8.48 7.71
C ALA A 63 -13.38 -8.10 7.04
N SER A 64 -13.87 -6.88 7.32
CA SER A 64 -14.91 -6.24 6.53
C SER A 64 -14.30 -5.54 5.32
N VAL A 65 -14.82 -5.82 4.12
CA VAL A 65 -14.29 -5.26 2.87
C VAL A 65 -15.37 -4.45 2.18
N THR A 66 -15.08 -3.18 1.94
CA THR A 66 -15.98 -2.19 1.32
C THR A 66 -15.40 -1.74 -0.03
N PRO A 67 -16.19 -1.75 -1.13
CA PRO A 67 -15.74 -1.17 -2.39
C PRO A 67 -15.61 0.36 -2.26
N SER A 68 -14.55 0.94 -2.76
CA SER A 68 -14.28 2.37 -2.70
C SER A 68 -14.23 3.00 -4.11
N PRO A 69 -14.85 4.19 -4.30
CA PRO A 69 -15.58 4.99 -3.31
C PRO A 69 -16.91 4.39 -2.90
N SER A 70 -17.33 4.65 -1.65
CA SER A 70 -18.54 4.09 -1.04
C SER A 70 -19.46 5.18 -0.48
N GLU A 71 -20.69 4.82 -0.17
CA GLU A 71 -21.63 5.70 0.53
C GLU A 71 -21.45 5.70 2.06
N THR A 72 -20.50 4.91 2.58
CA THR A 72 -20.30 4.74 4.03
C THR A 72 -19.54 5.88 4.67
N THR A 73 -18.81 6.67 3.89
CA THR A 73 -18.02 7.82 4.32
C THR A 73 -18.52 9.10 3.67
N GLU A 74 -18.24 10.25 4.26
CA GLU A 74 -18.60 11.55 3.68
C GLU A 74 -17.82 11.82 2.39
N ILE A 75 -16.50 11.57 2.44
CA ILE A 75 -15.64 11.76 1.28
C ILE A 75 -16.00 10.80 0.14
N GLY A 76 -16.39 9.57 0.46
CA GLY A 76 -16.87 8.60 -0.53
C GLY A 76 -18.12 9.10 -1.25
N ARG A 77 -19.11 9.63 -0.50
CA ARG A 77 -20.32 10.26 -1.07
C ARG A 77 -20.00 11.48 -1.95
N GLN A 78 -19.06 12.34 -1.52
CA GLN A 78 -18.64 13.51 -2.31
C GLN A 78 -18.00 13.08 -3.63
N ILE A 79 -17.09 12.08 -3.60
CA ILE A 79 -16.45 11.55 -4.81
C ILE A 79 -17.49 10.94 -5.77
N LEU A 80 -18.44 10.16 -5.25
CA LEU A 80 -19.50 9.56 -6.06
C LEU A 80 -20.43 10.61 -6.68
N LYS A 81 -20.66 11.72 -6.00
CA LYS A 81 -21.45 12.83 -6.52
C LYS A 81 -20.70 13.60 -7.61
N GLU A 82 -19.41 13.84 -7.42
CA GLU A 82 -18.56 14.58 -8.37
C GLU A 82 -18.23 13.73 -9.60
N PHE A 83 -18.00 12.44 -9.42
CA PHE A 83 -17.64 11.49 -10.48
C PHE A 83 -18.61 10.30 -10.51
N PRO A 84 -19.85 10.49 -10.97
CA PRO A 84 -20.82 9.41 -11.08
C PRO A 84 -20.31 8.31 -12.02
N GLY A 85 -20.34 7.05 -11.57
CA GLY A 85 -19.87 5.91 -12.35
C GLY A 85 -18.36 5.66 -12.29
N THR A 86 -17.62 6.37 -11.45
CA THR A 86 -16.19 6.10 -11.23
C THR A 86 -15.96 4.64 -10.82
N THR A 87 -14.89 4.05 -11.35
CA THR A 87 -14.42 2.72 -10.97
C THR A 87 -13.56 2.73 -9.71
N GLY A 88 -13.34 3.90 -9.13
CA GLY A 88 -12.49 4.11 -7.97
C GLY A 88 -11.01 4.17 -8.31
N SER A 89 -10.25 4.64 -7.34
CA SER A 89 -8.78 4.68 -7.38
C SER A 89 -8.22 4.36 -5.99
N LEU A 90 -6.92 4.12 -5.93
CA LEU A 90 -6.25 3.95 -4.63
C LEU A 90 -6.39 5.20 -3.76
N GLY A 91 -6.32 6.39 -4.37
CA GLY A 91 -6.51 7.67 -3.68
C GLY A 91 -7.90 7.80 -3.05
N CYS A 92 -8.96 7.32 -3.70
CA CYS A 92 -10.30 7.28 -3.11
C CYS A 92 -10.32 6.40 -1.86
N ALA A 93 -9.76 5.20 -1.96
CA ALA A 93 -9.73 4.23 -0.86
C ALA A 93 -8.89 4.74 0.33
N ILE A 94 -7.79 5.45 0.08
CA ILE A 94 -6.99 6.12 1.11
C ILE A 94 -7.83 7.18 1.83
N SER A 95 -8.53 8.05 1.08
CA SER A 95 -9.37 9.10 1.67
C SER A 95 -10.42 8.54 2.62
N GLU A 96 -11.13 7.48 2.22
CA GLU A 96 -12.16 6.83 3.05
C GLU A 96 -11.56 6.15 4.29
N ALA A 97 -10.40 5.49 4.14
CA ALA A 97 -9.72 4.87 5.26
C ALA A 97 -9.24 5.90 6.29
N VAL A 98 -8.68 7.02 5.83
CA VAL A 98 -8.23 8.10 6.71
C VAL A 98 -9.42 8.80 7.39
N GLU A 99 -10.50 9.08 6.65
CA GLU A 99 -11.72 9.63 7.26
C GLU A 99 -12.22 8.73 8.38
N THR A 100 -12.37 7.43 8.14
CA THR A 100 -12.81 6.48 9.16
C THR A 100 -11.88 6.48 10.39
N ALA A 101 -10.55 6.59 10.17
CA ALA A 101 -9.58 6.63 11.26
C ALA A 101 -9.71 7.87 12.13
N THR A 102 -10.06 9.00 11.53
CA THR A 102 -10.12 10.29 12.22
C THR A 102 -11.47 10.56 12.86
N THR A 103 -12.53 9.96 12.34
CA THR A 103 -13.92 10.20 12.81
C THR A 103 -14.48 9.09 13.68
N THR A 104 -13.85 7.90 13.73
CA THR A 104 -14.36 6.76 14.48
C THR A 104 -13.40 6.35 15.59
N GLU A 105 -13.87 6.38 16.82
CA GLU A 105 -13.06 6.00 17.99
C GLU A 105 -12.58 4.54 17.90
N GLY A 106 -11.35 4.30 18.34
CA GLY A 106 -10.72 2.98 18.37
C GLY A 106 -10.12 2.53 17.03
N TYR A 107 -10.37 3.25 15.93
CA TYR A 107 -9.74 2.92 14.64
C TYR A 107 -8.34 3.55 14.50
N ARG A 108 -7.46 2.83 13.80
CA ARG A 108 -6.12 3.32 13.40
C ARG A 108 -5.87 2.95 11.95
N TYR A 109 -5.48 3.96 11.18
CA TYR A 109 -5.11 3.77 9.78
C TYR A 109 -3.74 3.10 9.65
N VAL A 110 -3.67 2.06 8.86
CA VAL A 110 -2.44 1.33 8.54
C VAL A 110 -2.18 1.46 7.05
N LEU A 111 -1.20 2.31 6.72
CA LEU A 111 -0.81 2.57 5.34
C LEU A 111 0.04 1.42 4.79
N GLY A 112 -0.18 1.05 3.52
CA GLY A 112 0.49 -0.08 2.90
C GLY A 112 1.94 0.20 2.51
N SER A 113 2.18 0.97 1.46
CA SER A 113 3.44 0.82 0.74
C SER A 113 4.19 2.11 0.37
N VAL A 114 3.74 3.28 0.75
CA VAL A 114 4.33 4.56 0.31
C VAL A 114 5.30 5.21 1.31
N LEU A 115 5.59 4.56 2.42
CA LEU A 115 6.41 5.11 3.49
C LEU A 115 7.79 4.42 3.57
N ASN A 116 8.81 5.19 3.94
CA ASN A 116 10.19 4.69 4.05
C ASN A 116 10.34 3.52 5.03
N GLN A 117 9.61 3.52 6.16
CA GLN A 117 9.65 2.39 7.10
C GLN A 117 9.09 1.10 6.47
N VAL A 118 8.08 1.20 5.59
CA VAL A 118 7.56 0.02 4.88
C VAL A 118 8.59 -0.50 3.89
N LEU A 119 9.28 0.39 3.17
CA LEU A 119 10.39 0.01 2.28
C LEU A 119 11.50 -0.71 3.07
N LEU A 120 11.87 -0.18 4.25
CA LEU A 120 12.87 -0.80 5.13
C LEU A 120 12.44 -2.21 5.55
N HIS A 121 11.19 -2.43 5.97
CA HIS A 121 10.69 -3.76 6.29
C HIS A 121 10.69 -4.68 5.07
N GLN A 122 10.33 -4.18 3.91
CA GLN A 122 10.30 -4.97 2.67
C GLN A 122 11.71 -5.30 2.13
N SER A 123 12.76 -4.66 2.62
CA SER A 123 14.14 -5.01 2.24
C SER A 123 14.52 -6.45 2.61
N VAL A 124 13.80 -7.09 3.53
CA VAL A 124 13.96 -8.52 3.83
C VAL A 124 13.81 -9.38 2.56
N ILE A 125 12.92 -9.01 1.65
CA ILE A 125 12.73 -9.74 0.38
C ILE A 125 14.00 -9.71 -0.46
N GLY A 126 14.61 -8.53 -0.63
CA GLY A 126 15.87 -8.39 -1.36
C GLY A 126 17.03 -9.12 -0.67
N LEU A 127 17.14 -9.01 0.65
CA LEU A 127 18.18 -9.66 1.45
C LEU A 127 18.10 -11.18 1.36
N GLU A 128 16.91 -11.76 1.54
CA GLU A 128 16.72 -13.21 1.44
C GLU A 128 16.91 -13.71 -0.01
N SER A 129 16.47 -12.92 -1.00
CA SER A 129 16.70 -13.23 -2.43
C SER A 129 18.20 -13.27 -2.73
N LYS A 130 18.96 -12.29 -2.22
CA LYS A 130 20.42 -12.27 -2.40
C LYS A 130 21.09 -13.46 -1.74
N ILE A 131 20.75 -13.76 -0.49
CA ILE A 131 21.29 -14.93 0.23
C ILE A 131 21.00 -16.23 -0.54
N ALA A 132 19.79 -16.38 -1.06
CA ALA A 132 19.42 -17.55 -1.85
C ALA A 132 20.23 -17.63 -3.15
N MET A 133 20.40 -16.52 -3.85
CA MET A 133 21.20 -16.47 -5.10
C MET A 133 22.66 -16.81 -4.84
N ASP A 134 23.27 -16.23 -3.79
CA ASP A 134 24.65 -16.52 -3.38
C ASP A 134 24.82 -18.00 -3.05
N LYS A 135 23.88 -18.59 -2.31
CA LYS A 135 23.89 -20.03 -1.97
C LYS A 135 23.87 -20.95 -3.19
N TYR A 136 23.18 -20.58 -4.25
CA TYR A 136 23.08 -21.38 -5.48
C TYR A 136 24.04 -20.93 -6.58
N GLY A 137 24.92 -19.95 -6.32
CA GLY A 137 25.87 -19.42 -7.30
C GLY A 137 25.22 -18.66 -8.43
N ILE A 138 24.02 -18.11 -8.22
CA ILE A 138 23.27 -17.35 -9.24
C ILE A 138 23.70 -15.88 -9.16
N LYS A 139 24.11 -15.34 -10.29
CA LYS A 139 24.40 -13.90 -10.43
C LYS A 139 23.38 -13.31 -11.42
N PRO A 140 22.46 -12.44 -10.96
CA PRO A 140 21.50 -11.80 -11.86
C PRO A 140 22.19 -10.68 -12.65
N ASP A 141 21.87 -10.54 -13.92
CA ASP A 141 22.24 -9.37 -14.72
C ASP A 141 21.20 -8.25 -14.57
N MET A 142 19.94 -8.65 -14.39
CA MET A 142 18.79 -7.76 -14.37
C MET A 142 17.85 -8.11 -13.22
N ILE A 143 17.32 -7.06 -12.54
CA ILE A 143 16.35 -7.20 -11.47
C ILE A 143 15.11 -6.39 -11.83
N ILE A 144 13.98 -7.08 -11.94
CA ILE A 144 12.71 -6.50 -12.39
C ILE A 144 11.72 -6.53 -11.23
N GLY A 145 11.13 -5.38 -10.89
CA GLY A 145 10.16 -5.27 -9.81
C GLY A 145 9.00 -4.35 -10.12
N CYS A 146 7.84 -4.65 -9.52
CA CYS A 146 6.65 -3.81 -9.64
C CYS A 146 6.77 -2.56 -8.77
N ALA A 147 6.40 -1.42 -9.33
CA ALA A 147 6.34 -0.13 -8.64
C ALA A 147 4.88 0.36 -8.59
N GLY A 148 4.20 0.08 -7.48
CA GLY A 148 2.96 0.74 -7.09
C GLY A 148 3.28 1.88 -6.12
N GLY A 149 3.16 1.66 -4.81
CA GLY A 149 3.63 2.61 -3.79
C GLY A 149 5.15 2.67 -3.62
N GLY A 150 5.91 1.79 -4.29
CA GLY A 150 7.38 1.81 -4.37
C GLY A 150 8.10 0.88 -3.40
N SER A 151 7.50 0.45 -2.30
CA SER A 151 8.20 -0.37 -1.30
C SER A 151 8.53 -1.79 -1.78
N ASN A 152 7.71 -2.37 -2.64
CA ASN A 152 8.00 -3.67 -3.24
C ASN A 152 9.28 -3.64 -4.07
N LEU A 153 9.37 -2.70 -5.02
CA LEU A 153 10.57 -2.51 -5.82
C LEU A 153 11.77 -2.15 -4.95
N GLY A 154 11.61 -1.12 -4.09
CA GLY A 154 12.70 -0.63 -3.25
C GLY A 154 13.24 -1.68 -2.30
N GLY A 155 12.37 -2.49 -1.69
CA GLY A 155 12.78 -3.59 -0.82
C GLY A 155 13.52 -4.68 -1.57
N LEU A 156 13.04 -5.07 -2.77
CA LEU A 156 13.68 -6.08 -3.60
C LEU A 156 15.09 -5.64 -4.03
N ILE A 157 15.23 -4.41 -4.54
CA ILE A 157 16.51 -3.96 -5.12
C ILE A 157 17.52 -3.48 -4.06
N ALA A 158 17.10 -3.23 -2.81
CA ALA A 158 17.93 -2.57 -1.80
C ALA A 158 19.36 -3.14 -1.65
N PRO A 159 19.59 -4.45 -1.44
CA PRO A 159 20.94 -5.00 -1.31
C PRO A 159 21.73 -4.93 -2.62
N PHE A 160 21.11 -5.18 -3.75
CA PHE A 160 21.74 -5.13 -5.08
C PHE A 160 22.09 -3.69 -5.49
N MET A 161 21.23 -2.73 -5.20
CA MET A 161 21.51 -1.32 -5.42
C MET A 161 22.69 -0.87 -4.55
N GLY A 162 22.78 -1.37 -3.31
CA GLY A 162 23.93 -1.11 -2.43
C GLY A 162 25.25 -1.57 -3.07
N GLU A 163 25.31 -2.76 -3.63
CA GLU A 163 26.48 -3.27 -4.34
C GLU A 163 26.81 -2.44 -5.59
N LYS A 164 25.80 -2.09 -6.38
CA LYS A 164 25.99 -1.22 -7.57
C LYS A 164 26.56 0.15 -7.18
N LEU A 165 26.03 0.78 -6.13
CA LEU A 165 26.50 2.09 -5.67
C LEU A 165 27.92 2.04 -5.09
N ARG A 166 28.38 0.91 -4.58
CA ARG A 166 29.77 0.71 -4.14
C ARG A 166 30.71 0.29 -5.28
N GLY A 167 30.19 0.06 -6.48
CA GLY A 167 30.96 -0.40 -7.64
C GLY A 167 31.35 -1.89 -7.59
N GLU A 168 30.66 -2.69 -6.78
CA GLU A 168 30.93 -4.12 -6.59
C GLU A 168 30.24 -4.99 -7.67
N ALA A 169 29.16 -4.47 -8.28
CA ALA A 169 28.40 -5.13 -9.32
C ALA A 169 27.69 -4.11 -10.23
N ASP A 170 27.32 -4.55 -11.44
CA ASP A 170 26.61 -3.71 -12.42
C ASP A 170 25.28 -4.36 -12.81
N TYR A 171 24.30 -4.29 -11.91
CA TYR A 171 22.94 -4.77 -12.15
C TYR A 171 22.13 -3.76 -12.97
N GLU A 172 21.30 -4.23 -13.89
CA GLU A 172 20.22 -3.45 -14.49
C GLU A 172 18.98 -3.54 -13.61
N PHE A 173 18.30 -2.40 -13.36
CA PHE A 173 17.07 -2.35 -12.58
C PHE A 173 15.92 -1.86 -13.46
N ILE A 174 14.85 -2.66 -13.52
CA ILE A 174 13.64 -2.32 -14.26
C ILE A 174 12.45 -2.18 -13.30
N ALA A 175 11.93 -0.95 -13.20
CA ALA A 175 10.69 -0.67 -12.51
C ALA A 175 9.50 -0.83 -13.45
N VAL A 176 8.55 -1.69 -13.11
CA VAL A 176 7.32 -1.92 -13.89
C VAL A 176 6.15 -1.25 -13.19
N GLU A 177 5.50 -0.31 -13.86
CA GLU A 177 4.31 0.39 -13.35
C GLU A 177 3.14 0.28 -14.32
N PRO A 178 1.87 0.48 -13.85
CA PRO A 178 0.70 0.46 -14.73
C PRO A 178 0.73 1.64 -15.72
N ALA A 179 0.42 1.37 -16.98
CA ALA A 179 0.28 2.43 -18.00
C ALA A 179 -0.84 3.44 -17.66
N SER A 180 -1.83 3.03 -16.85
CA SER A 180 -2.91 3.89 -16.37
C SER A 180 -2.50 4.82 -15.23
N CYS A 181 -1.36 4.55 -14.58
CA CYS A 181 -0.82 5.37 -13.48
C CYS A 181 0.72 5.42 -13.55
N PRO A 182 1.30 6.07 -14.59
CA PRO A 182 2.74 6.04 -14.87
C PRO A 182 3.50 7.08 -14.03
N SER A 183 3.43 6.99 -12.72
CA SER A 183 3.97 7.99 -11.79
C SER A 183 5.48 8.19 -11.91
N LEU A 184 6.24 7.10 -12.13
CA LEU A 184 7.71 7.18 -12.29
C LEU A 184 8.10 7.68 -13.68
N THR A 185 7.36 7.26 -14.72
CA THR A 185 7.70 7.58 -16.12
C THR A 185 7.27 8.98 -16.53
N ARG A 186 6.09 9.43 -16.08
CA ARG A 186 5.48 10.71 -16.50
C ARG A 186 5.21 11.67 -15.35
N GLY A 187 5.33 11.20 -14.11
CA GLY A 187 5.10 12.01 -12.92
C GLY A 187 6.25 12.97 -12.63
N ARG A 188 5.99 13.92 -11.74
CA ARG A 188 6.97 14.86 -11.21
C ARG A 188 7.22 14.59 -9.74
N TYR A 189 8.44 14.79 -9.29
CA TYR A 189 8.81 14.64 -7.87
C TYR A 189 8.58 15.95 -7.14
N VAL A 190 7.38 16.09 -6.56
CA VAL A 190 6.91 17.32 -5.89
C VAL A 190 6.10 16.98 -4.64
N TYR A 191 5.76 18.01 -3.85
CA TYR A 191 4.80 17.85 -2.75
C TYR A 191 3.39 17.75 -3.33
N ASP A 192 2.66 16.72 -2.93
CA ASP A 192 1.28 16.49 -3.32
C ASP A 192 0.52 15.69 -2.26
N PHE A 193 -0.80 15.60 -2.40
CA PHE A 193 -1.63 14.73 -1.61
C PHE A 193 -1.57 13.30 -2.15
N CYS A 194 -1.43 12.32 -1.27
CA CYS A 194 -1.44 10.90 -1.68
C CYS A 194 -2.85 10.35 -1.89
N ASP A 195 -3.89 11.15 -1.69
CA ASP A 195 -5.29 10.75 -1.73
C ASP A 195 -6.17 11.73 -2.52
N THR A 196 -7.26 11.21 -3.09
CA THR A 196 -8.19 11.97 -3.93
C THR A 196 -8.93 13.05 -3.15
N GLY A 197 -9.32 12.78 -1.93
CA GLY A 197 -10.08 13.71 -1.07
C GLY A 197 -9.22 14.75 -0.37
N LYS A 198 -7.90 14.70 -0.53
CA LYS A 198 -6.93 15.63 0.09
C LYS A 198 -7.05 15.71 1.61
N VAL A 199 -7.37 14.59 2.25
CA VAL A 199 -7.47 14.47 3.71
C VAL A 199 -6.13 14.08 4.36
N CYS A 200 -5.19 13.58 3.56
CA CYS A 200 -3.84 13.27 3.99
C CYS A 200 -2.94 14.52 3.98
N PRO A 201 -1.85 14.53 4.77
CA PRO A 201 -0.86 15.60 4.69
C PRO A 201 -0.11 15.57 3.35
N LEU A 202 0.38 16.73 2.93
CA LEU A 202 1.29 16.85 1.80
C LEU A 202 2.56 16.04 2.04
N ALA A 203 2.93 15.22 1.07
CA ALA A 203 4.16 14.44 1.08
C ALA A 203 4.93 14.62 -0.23
N LYS A 204 6.27 14.60 -0.15
CA LYS A 204 7.11 14.69 -1.34
C LYS A 204 7.17 13.32 -2.01
N MET A 205 6.65 13.23 -3.23
CA MET A 205 6.49 11.97 -3.95
C MET A 205 6.52 12.18 -5.46
N TYR A 206 6.63 11.09 -6.21
CA TYR A 206 6.29 11.10 -7.64
C TYR A 206 4.78 11.09 -7.79
N THR A 207 4.24 12.10 -8.46
CA THR A 207 2.80 12.29 -8.66
C THR A 207 2.49 12.73 -10.07
N LEU A 208 1.28 12.43 -10.50
CA LEU A 208 0.71 12.91 -11.78
C LEU A 208 -0.10 14.20 -11.61
N GLY A 209 -0.30 14.68 -10.38
CA GLY A 209 -1.08 15.86 -10.03
C GLY A 209 -2.49 15.55 -9.59
#